data_a8f145a38246bb925f4795b3c3631ae7
#
_entry.id   a8f145a38246bb925f4795b3c3631ae7
#
_cell.length_a   1.000
_cell.length_b   1.000
_cell.length_c   1.000
_cell.angle_alpha   90.00
_cell.angle_beta   90.00
_cell.angle_gamma   90.00
#
_symmetry.space_group_name_H-M   'P 1'
#
loop_
_entity.id
_entity.type
_entity.pdbx_description
1 polymer ?
#
loop_
_entity_poly.entity_id
_entity_poly.type
_entity_poly.pdbx_seq_one_letter_code
_entity_poly.pdbx_strand_id
1 'polypeptide(L)'
;AMDVARELMRNADDLKERTDIPDNVYEGIKSNKARVLHLFIRRGVAQAKFSVQELREMEKLPGVQLIINEDDFDLDEDTIEEAGKDKLTRQMVEELFTIREMAEDMEDDGDVDYEGNPADRKYYVHFNSAPVEVLGEDGKVVGIRVEKTETSADGKMSRTGEFEEYPVQAVYHAIGYK
;
A
#
# COMPACT_ATOMS: atom_id res chain seq x y z
N ALA A 1 -3.41 3.70 -8.78
CA ALA A 1 -3.61 3.53 -7.33
C ALA A 1 -2.52 4.22 -6.54
N MET A 2 -1.26 3.94 -6.84
CA MET A 2 -0.09 4.50 -6.13
C MET A 2 -0.10 6.03 -6.10
N ASP A 3 -0.44 6.71 -7.20
CA ASP A 3 -0.52 8.18 -7.23
C ASP A 3 -1.54 8.75 -6.24
N VAL A 4 -2.74 8.15 -6.16
CA VAL A 4 -3.76 8.57 -5.19
C VAL A 4 -3.27 8.36 -3.76
N ALA A 5 -2.65 7.21 -3.48
CA ALA A 5 -2.09 6.89 -2.18
C ALA A 5 -1.00 7.90 -1.79
N ARG A 6 -0.09 8.21 -2.71
CA ARG A 6 0.99 9.17 -2.50
C ARG A 6 0.47 10.57 -2.19
N GLU A 7 -0.54 11.05 -2.93
CA GLU A 7 -1.13 12.37 -2.66
C GLU A 7 -1.86 12.42 -1.31
N LEU A 8 -2.55 11.34 -0.91
CA LEU A 8 -3.24 11.26 0.38
C LEU A 8 -2.26 11.20 1.57
N MET A 9 -1.07 10.61 1.37
CA MET A 9 -0.06 10.46 2.43
C MET A 9 1.02 11.54 2.40
N ARG A 10 0.98 12.47 1.43
CA ARG A 10 2.01 13.48 1.24
C ARG A 10 2.09 14.47 2.41
N ASN A 11 3.33 14.78 2.85
CA ASN A 11 3.58 15.85 3.80
C ASN A 11 3.54 17.19 3.09
N ALA A 12 2.62 18.08 3.48
CA ALA A 12 2.43 19.37 2.84
C ALA A 12 3.62 20.31 3.06
N ASP A 13 4.23 20.28 4.26
CA ASP A 13 5.35 21.16 4.59
C ASP A 13 6.60 20.76 3.79
N ASP A 14 6.92 19.46 3.70
CA ASP A 14 8.00 18.93 2.86
C ASP A 14 7.79 19.31 1.37
N LEU A 15 6.57 19.17 0.87
CA LEU A 15 6.24 19.53 -0.50
C LEU A 15 6.43 21.02 -0.76
N LYS A 16 6.04 21.89 0.19
CA LYS A 16 6.20 23.34 0.09
C LYS A 16 7.67 23.78 0.08
N GLU A 17 8.52 23.07 0.83
CA GLU A 17 9.96 23.35 0.87
C GLU A 17 10.67 22.95 -0.43
N ARG A 18 10.22 21.86 -1.07
CA ARG A 18 10.90 21.28 -2.24
C ARG A 18 10.32 21.74 -3.59
N THR A 19 9.16 22.39 -3.58
CA THR A 19 8.46 22.75 -4.82
C THR A 19 7.79 24.11 -4.73
N ASP A 20 7.47 24.68 -5.88
CA ASP A 20 6.74 25.96 -6.02
C ASP A 20 5.21 25.76 -6.02
N ILE A 21 4.67 24.88 -5.15
CA ILE A 21 3.21 24.70 -5.10
C ILE A 21 2.49 25.98 -4.70
N PRO A 22 1.35 26.30 -5.34
CA PRO A 22 0.51 27.43 -4.96
C PRO A 22 -0.02 27.29 -3.53
N ASP A 23 -0.21 28.42 -2.84
CA ASP A 23 -0.66 28.43 -1.44
C ASP A 23 -2.01 27.72 -1.23
N ASN A 24 -2.94 27.87 -2.17
CA ASN A 24 -4.24 27.17 -2.10
C ASN A 24 -4.11 25.65 -2.22
N VAL A 25 -3.13 25.14 -2.96
CA VAL A 25 -2.83 23.70 -3.06
C VAL A 25 -2.18 23.21 -1.76
N TYR A 26 -1.20 23.96 -1.25
CA TYR A 26 -0.57 23.68 0.04
C TYR A 26 -1.60 23.57 1.17
N GLU A 27 -2.48 24.58 1.31
CA GLU A 27 -3.53 24.59 2.32
C GLU A 27 -4.51 23.40 2.15
N GLY A 28 -4.83 23.04 0.91
CA GLY A 28 -5.64 21.86 0.60
C GLY A 28 -5.02 20.57 1.10
N ILE A 29 -3.74 20.32 0.79
CA ILE A 29 -2.99 19.14 1.24
C ILE A 29 -2.82 19.16 2.76
N LYS A 30 -2.50 20.31 3.36
CA LYS A 30 -2.31 20.44 4.80
C LYS A 30 -3.60 20.21 5.61
N SER A 31 -4.75 20.52 5.02
CA SER A 31 -6.06 20.26 5.64
C SER A 31 -6.46 18.77 5.66
N ASN A 32 -5.74 17.92 4.93
CA ASN A 32 -6.00 16.48 4.87
C ASN A 32 -5.80 15.83 6.25
N LYS A 33 -6.83 15.13 6.72
CA LYS A 33 -6.85 14.46 8.02
C LYS A 33 -6.58 12.95 7.95
N ALA A 34 -6.30 12.41 6.76
CA ALA A 34 -5.97 11.01 6.61
C ALA A 34 -4.68 10.70 7.40
N ARG A 35 -4.73 9.67 8.22
CA ARG A 35 -3.60 9.19 9.05
C ARG A 35 -3.25 7.74 8.73
N VAL A 36 -4.22 6.98 8.26
CA VAL A 36 -4.03 5.58 7.89
C VAL A 36 -4.60 5.38 6.50
N LEU A 37 -3.81 4.78 5.63
CA LEU A 37 -4.20 4.38 4.29
C LEU A 37 -4.02 2.87 4.13
N HIS A 38 -5.04 2.21 3.59
CA HIS A 38 -4.98 0.81 3.20
C HIS A 38 -5.06 0.69 1.68
N LEU A 39 -4.06 0.10 1.05
CA LEU A 39 -4.09 -0.30 -0.36
C LEU A 39 -4.39 -1.79 -0.44
N PHE A 40 -5.50 -2.16 -1.05
CA PHE A 40 -5.88 -3.56 -1.23
C PHE A 40 -5.57 -4.02 -2.66
N ILE A 41 -4.80 -5.09 -2.78
CA ILE A 41 -4.36 -5.71 -4.02
C ILE A 41 -4.88 -7.14 -4.05
N ARG A 42 -5.76 -7.44 -5.00
CA ARG A 42 -6.46 -8.74 -5.08
C ARG A 42 -5.60 -9.93 -5.49
N ARG A 43 -4.33 -9.74 -5.80
CA ARG A 43 -3.38 -10.78 -6.19
C ARG A 43 -2.14 -10.71 -5.30
N GLY A 44 -1.32 -11.75 -5.39
CA GLY A 44 -0.08 -11.86 -4.63
C GLY A 44 1.01 -10.88 -5.08
N VAL A 45 2.09 -10.88 -4.33
CA VAL A 45 3.28 -10.02 -4.50
C VAL A 45 3.87 -10.15 -5.92
N ALA A 46 3.99 -11.39 -6.43
CA ALA A 46 4.53 -11.66 -7.77
C ALA A 46 3.68 -11.11 -8.93
N GLN A 47 2.43 -10.71 -8.68
CA GLN A 47 1.53 -10.14 -9.67
C GLN A 47 1.28 -8.65 -9.50
N ALA A 48 2.10 -7.97 -8.69
CA ALA A 48 2.06 -6.52 -8.53
C ALA A 48 2.16 -5.78 -9.88
N LYS A 49 1.34 -4.74 -10.06
CA LYS A 49 1.23 -3.99 -11.33
C LYS A 49 1.78 -2.56 -11.27
N PHE A 50 2.35 -2.19 -10.14
CA PHE A 50 3.09 -0.93 -10.00
C PHE A 50 4.58 -1.16 -10.30
N SER A 51 5.30 -0.10 -10.60
CA SER A 51 6.75 -0.16 -10.84
C SER A 51 7.54 -0.12 -9.53
N VAL A 52 8.77 -0.63 -9.57
CA VAL A 52 9.73 -0.50 -8.44
C VAL A 52 9.92 0.97 -8.05
N GLN A 53 9.92 1.88 -9.04
CA GLN A 53 10.05 3.32 -8.76
C GLN A 53 8.87 3.87 -7.96
N GLU A 54 7.62 3.53 -8.34
CA GLU A 54 6.43 3.93 -7.59
C GLU A 54 6.46 3.39 -6.16
N LEU A 55 6.93 2.15 -5.96
CA LEU A 55 7.09 1.56 -4.64
C LEU A 55 8.09 2.34 -3.79
N ARG A 56 9.28 2.65 -4.34
CA ARG A 56 10.31 3.46 -3.66
C ARG A 56 9.85 4.87 -3.34
N GLU A 57 9.03 5.47 -4.19
CA GLU A 57 8.45 6.80 -3.92
C GLU A 57 7.45 6.77 -2.77
N MET A 58 6.75 5.63 -2.57
CA MET A 58 5.85 5.46 -1.42
C MET A 58 6.62 5.19 -0.12
N GLU A 59 7.64 4.34 -0.17
CA GLU A 59 8.52 4.05 0.95
C GLU A 59 9.15 5.32 1.53
N LYS A 60 9.60 6.23 0.66
CA LYS A 60 10.34 7.45 1.03
C LYS A 60 9.46 8.65 1.34
N LEU A 61 8.18 8.45 1.64
CA LEU A 61 7.32 9.55 2.05
C LEU A 61 7.66 10.02 3.47
N PRO A 62 8.05 11.30 3.67
CA PRO A 62 8.40 11.81 5.00
C PRO A 62 7.21 11.73 5.97
N GLY A 63 7.46 11.20 7.16
CA GLY A 63 6.47 11.05 8.22
C GLY A 63 5.43 9.94 7.97
N VAL A 64 5.72 9.01 7.04
CA VAL A 64 4.85 7.87 6.71
C VAL A 64 5.58 6.57 6.92
N GLN A 65 5.04 5.70 7.76
CA GLN A 65 5.50 4.32 7.90
C GLN A 65 4.81 3.44 6.87
N LEU A 66 5.58 2.79 5.99
CA LEU A 66 5.09 1.79 5.05
C LEU A 66 5.07 0.42 5.75
N ILE A 67 3.92 -0.25 5.73
CA ILE A 67 3.70 -1.54 6.38
C ILE A 67 3.18 -2.54 5.35
N ILE A 68 3.86 -3.68 5.22
CA ILE A 68 3.45 -4.81 4.39
C ILE A 68 3.38 -6.03 5.30
N ASN A 69 2.27 -6.79 5.20
CA ASN A 69 2.08 -7.95 6.06
C ASN A 69 3.12 -9.04 5.75
N GLU A 70 3.67 -9.63 6.80
CA GLU A 70 4.65 -10.72 6.69
C GLU A 70 4.08 -11.94 5.94
N ASP A 71 2.84 -12.31 6.21
CA ASP A 71 2.16 -13.42 5.55
C ASP A 71 2.07 -13.28 4.02
N ASP A 72 2.13 -12.04 3.49
CA ASP A 72 2.11 -11.78 2.05
C ASP A 72 3.38 -12.25 1.32
N PHE A 73 4.44 -12.58 2.07
CA PHE A 73 5.74 -13.04 1.56
C PHE A 73 5.96 -14.55 1.68
N ASP A 74 4.97 -15.29 2.18
CA ASP A 74 5.01 -16.76 2.17
C ASP A 74 4.70 -17.28 0.76
N LEU A 75 5.70 -17.16 -0.13
CA LEU A 75 5.61 -17.56 -1.53
C LEU A 75 6.05 -19.01 -1.70
N ASP A 76 5.26 -19.79 -2.41
CA ASP A 76 5.65 -21.15 -2.78
C ASP A 76 6.77 -21.15 -3.84
N GLU A 77 7.47 -22.30 -3.97
CA GLU A 77 8.60 -22.46 -4.90
C GLU A 77 8.20 -22.20 -6.35
N ASP A 78 7.00 -22.60 -6.78
CA ASP A 78 6.50 -22.42 -8.14
C ASP A 78 6.28 -20.92 -8.44
N THR A 79 5.75 -20.16 -7.49
CA THR A 79 5.58 -18.70 -7.61
C THR A 79 6.92 -17.98 -7.69
N ILE A 80 7.92 -18.40 -6.90
CA ILE A 80 9.28 -17.83 -6.94
C ILE A 80 9.94 -18.12 -8.29
N GLU A 81 9.85 -19.37 -8.79
CA GLU A 81 10.38 -19.73 -10.10
C GLU A 81 9.72 -18.94 -11.24
N GLU A 82 8.41 -18.82 -11.23
CA GLU A 82 7.66 -18.07 -12.26
C GLU A 82 8.00 -16.58 -12.22
N ALA A 83 8.08 -15.97 -11.05
CA ALA A 83 8.50 -14.57 -10.86
C ALA A 83 9.93 -14.34 -11.40
N GLY A 84 10.82 -15.32 -11.24
CA GLY A 84 12.20 -15.28 -11.74
C GLY A 84 12.34 -15.25 -13.26
N LYS A 85 11.33 -15.67 -14.01
CA LYS A 85 11.34 -15.70 -15.48
C LYS A 85 11.22 -14.31 -16.11
N ASP A 86 10.56 -13.38 -15.44
CA ASP A 86 10.46 -11.98 -15.88
C ASP A 86 11.32 -11.06 -15.02
N LYS A 87 12.20 -10.30 -15.67
CA LYS A 87 13.16 -9.43 -14.98
C LYS A 87 12.47 -8.36 -14.11
N LEU A 88 11.38 -7.77 -14.61
CA LEU A 88 10.69 -6.69 -13.89
C LEU A 88 9.94 -7.24 -12.67
N THR A 89 9.28 -8.39 -12.81
CA THR A 89 8.61 -9.08 -11.71
C THR A 89 9.61 -9.47 -10.63
N ARG A 90 10.75 -10.06 -11.02
CA ARG A 90 11.81 -10.41 -10.06
C ARG A 90 12.30 -9.19 -9.29
N GLN A 91 12.63 -8.07 -9.99
CA GLN A 91 13.07 -6.84 -9.32
C GLN A 91 12.02 -6.28 -8.37
N MET A 92 10.73 -6.38 -8.70
CA MET A 92 9.65 -5.96 -7.84
C MET A 92 9.57 -6.81 -6.56
N VAL A 93 9.65 -8.11 -6.70
CA VAL A 93 9.64 -9.05 -5.56
C VAL A 93 10.85 -8.80 -4.66
N GLU A 94 12.05 -8.70 -5.24
CA GLU A 94 13.28 -8.39 -4.50
C GLU A 94 13.18 -7.07 -3.72
N GLU A 95 12.61 -6.02 -4.32
CA GLU A 95 12.41 -4.73 -3.65
C GLU A 95 11.43 -4.81 -2.48
N LEU A 96 10.32 -5.53 -2.67
CA LEU A 96 9.32 -5.73 -1.60
C LEU A 96 9.92 -6.50 -0.41
N PHE A 97 10.74 -7.52 -0.67
CA PHE A 97 11.47 -8.22 0.39
C PHE A 97 12.46 -7.30 1.12
N THR A 98 13.19 -6.44 0.38
CA THR A 98 14.10 -5.46 0.99
C THR A 98 13.36 -4.49 1.90
N ILE A 99 12.22 -3.97 1.46
CA ILE A 99 11.39 -3.05 2.27
C ILE A 99 10.89 -3.75 3.54
N ARG A 100 10.47 -5.01 3.43
CA ARG A 100 10.05 -5.80 4.57
C ARG A 100 11.18 -5.99 5.59
N GLU A 101 12.37 -6.42 5.15
CA GLU A 101 13.55 -6.60 6.01
C GLU A 101 13.91 -5.30 6.74
N MET A 102 13.87 -4.16 6.04
CA MET A 102 14.10 -2.85 6.67
C MET A 102 13.04 -2.50 7.70
N ALA A 103 11.77 -2.86 7.45
CA ALA A 103 10.68 -2.62 8.40
C ALA A 103 10.83 -3.48 9.67
N GLU A 104 11.30 -4.72 9.55
CA GLU A 104 11.61 -5.60 10.69
C GLU A 104 12.75 -5.03 11.55
N ASP A 105 13.80 -4.52 10.93
CA ASP A 105 14.93 -3.88 11.63
C ASP A 105 14.50 -2.62 12.41
N MET A 106 13.42 -1.96 11.98
CA MET A 106 12.86 -0.76 12.61
C MET A 106 11.73 -1.03 13.62
N GLU A 107 11.30 -2.27 13.82
CA GLU A 107 10.20 -2.60 14.74
C GLU A 107 10.41 -2.11 16.16
N ASP A 108 11.65 -2.12 16.64
CA ASP A 108 12.02 -1.65 17.99
C ASP A 108 12.02 -0.11 18.11
N ASP A 109 12.05 0.62 17.01
CA ASP A 109 12.12 2.10 16.97
C ASP A 109 10.74 2.78 17.06
N GLY A 110 9.65 2.00 17.02
CA GLY A 110 8.28 2.48 17.05
C GLY A 110 7.78 2.97 15.69
N ASP A 111 6.86 3.94 15.69
CA ASP A 111 6.28 4.48 14.45
C ASP A 111 7.27 5.47 13.81
N VAL A 112 8.09 5.00 12.88
CA VAL A 112 9.10 5.79 12.16
C VAL A 112 8.94 5.68 10.64
N ASP A 113 9.39 6.71 9.91
CA ASP A 113 9.49 6.68 8.47
C ASP A 113 10.80 6.01 7.99
N TYR A 114 10.99 5.95 6.69
CA TYR A 114 12.16 5.35 6.04
C TYR A 114 13.52 5.90 6.55
N GLU A 115 13.57 7.15 6.99
CA GLU A 115 14.79 7.80 7.50
C GLU A 115 14.95 7.66 9.03
N GLY A 116 14.00 6.96 9.69
CA GLY A 116 13.98 6.83 11.16
C GLY A 116 13.41 8.04 11.89
N ASN A 117 12.75 8.98 11.18
CA ASN A 117 12.05 10.09 11.81
C ASN A 117 10.66 9.65 12.29
N PRO A 118 10.10 10.31 13.33
CA PRO A 118 8.76 9.99 13.80
C PRO A 118 7.71 10.06 12.68
N ALA A 119 6.93 9.00 12.51
CA ALA A 119 5.83 8.93 11.56
C ALA A 119 4.48 9.14 12.25
N ASP A 120 3.68 10.07 11.73
CA ASP A 120 2.31 10.33 12.17
C ASP A 120 1.25 9.69 11.26
N ARG A 121 1.70 9.01 10.22
CA ARG A 121 0.87 8.34 9.21
C ARG A 121 1.35 6.94 8.94
N LYS A 122 0.39 6.05 8.62
CA LYS A 122 0.65 4.65 8.28
C LYS A 122 0.06 4.33 6.92
N TYR A 123 0.84 3.64 6.11
CA TYR A 123 0.44 3.16 4.79
C TYR A 123 0.56 1.63 4.75
N TYR A 124 -0.58 0.95 4.77
CA TYR A 124 -0.66 -0.50 4.69
C TYR A 124 -0.86 -0.96 3.26
N VAL A 125 -0.04 -1.89 2.80
CA VAL A 125 -0.23 -2.60 1.54
C VAL A 125 -0.66 -4.03 1.85
N HIS A 126 -1.85 -4.41 1.38
CA HIS A 126 -2.42 -5.74 1.55
C HIS A 126 -2.46 -6.46 0.22
N PHE A 127 -1.65 -7.48 0.06
CA PHE A 127 -1.75 -8.40 -1.07
C PHE A 127 -2.81 -9.46 -0.80
N ASN A 128 -3.18 -10.22 -1.82
CA ASN A 128 -4.20 -11.27 -1.74
C ASN A 128 -5.48 -10.82 -1.01
N SER A 129 -5.89 -9.58 -1.26
CA SER A 129 -6.97 -8.90 -0.55
C SER A 129 -7.92 -8.24 -1.54
N ALA A 130 -9.10 -8.83 -1.74
CA ALA A 130 -10.10 -8.37 -2.69
C ALA A 130 -11.24 -7.60 -1.99
N PRO A 131 -11.35 -6.28 -2.15
CA PRO A 131 -12.51 -5.54 -1.65
C PRO A 131 -13.82 -6.08 -2.22
N VAL A 132 -14.81 -6.31 -1.37
CA VAL A 132 -16.11 -6.89 -1.76
C VAL A 132 -17.29 -5.99 -1.43
N GLU A 133 -17.19 -5.18 -0.37
CA GLU A 133 -18.29 -4.34 0.07
C GLU A 133 -17.78 -3.10 0.81
N VAL A 134 -18.38 -1.95 0.53
CA VAL A 134 -18.20 -0.73 1.31
C VAL A 134 -19.31 -0.66 2.35
N LEU A 135 -18.94 -0.60 3.62
CA LEU A 135 -19.87 -0.56 4.73
C LEU A 135 -20.27 0.89 5.01
N GLY A 136 -21.57 1.13 5.15
CA GLY A 136 -22.12 2.47 5.37
C GLY A 136 -23.10 2.51 6.54
N GLU A 137 -23.10 3.63 7.24
CA GLU A 137 -24.06 3.96 8.28
C GLU A 137 -24.47 5.43 8.15
N ASP A 138 -25.77 5.72 8.19
CA ASP A 138 -26.34 7.08 8.05
C ASP A 138 -25.80 7.88 6.85
N GLY A 139 -25.61 7.18 5.70
CA GLY A 139 -25.11 7.80 4.47
C GLY A 139 -23.61 8.11 4.46
N LYS A 140 -22.85 7.62 5.44
CA LYS A 140 -21.39 7.76 5.52
C LYS A 140 -20.69 6.42 5.43
N VAL A 141 -19.49 6.41 4.86
CA VAL A 141 -18.62 5.24 4.87
C VAL A 141 -18.09 5.03 6.29
N VAL A 142 -18.23 3.81 6.81
CA VAL A 142 -17.72 3.42 8.13
C VAL A 142 -16.72 2.27 8.06
N GLY A 143 -16.66 1.55 6.94
CA GLY A 143 -15.72 0.45 6.78
C GLY A 143 -15.69 -0.09 5.36
N ILE A 144 -14.79 -1.05 5.17
CA ILE A 144 -14.68 -1.85 3.95
C ILE A 144 -14.51 -3.32 4.34
N ARG A 145 -15.26 -4.20 3.69
CA ARG A 145 -15.10 -5.66 3.81
C ARG A 145 -14.24 -6.15 2.67
N VAL A 146 -13.25 -6.95 3.00
CA VAL A 146 -12.26 -7.50 2.09
C VAL A 146 -12.26 -9.01 2.22
N GLU A 147 -12.23 -9.73 1.10
CA GLU A 147 -12.08 -11.19 1.07
C GLU A 147 -10.63 -11.55 0.81
N LYS A 148 -10.09 -12.47 1.61
CA LYS A 148 -8.78 -13.05 1.34
C LYS A 148 -8.83 -13.87 0.05
N THR A 149 -7.77 -13.77 -0.73
CA THR A 149 -7.61 -14.50 -1.98
C THR A 149 -6.29 -15.26 -1.98
N GLU A 150 -6.22 -16.27 -2.81
CA GLU A 150 -4.99 -16.99 -3.12
C GLU A 150 -4.65 -16.76 -4.59
N THR A 151 -3.36 -16.63 -4.89
CA THR A 151 -2.89 -16.45 -6.27
C THR A 151 -1.89 -17.55 -6.59
N SER A 152 -2.22 -18.40 -7.55
CA SER A 152 -1.32 -19.44 -8.06
C SER A 152 -0.17 -18.85 -8.88
N ALA A 153 0.89 -19.64 -9.09
CA ALA A 153 2.08 -19.23 -9.85
C ALA A 153 1.74 -18.67 -11.25
N ASP A 154 0.73 -19.25 -11.93
CA ASP A 154 0.24 -18.75 -13.23
C ASP A 154 -0.60 -17.46 -13.14
N GLY A 155 -0.70 -16.86 -11.95
CA GLY A 155 -1.40 -15.59 -11.68
C GLY A 155 -2.91 -15.70 -11.63
N LYS A 156 -3.48 -16.91 -11.57
CA LYS A 156 -4.92 -17.09 -11.36
C LYS A 156 -5.26 -16.87 -9.89
N MET A 157 -6.28 -16.07 -9.68
CA MET A 157 -6.79 -15.76 -8.36
C MET A 157 -7.99 -16.65 -8.03
N SER A 158 -8.01 -17.20 -6.82
CA SER A 158 -9.15 -17.88 -6.19
C SER A 158 -9.58 -17.14 -4.92
N ARG A 159 -10.84 -17.25 -4.56
CA ARG A 159 -11.41 -16.68 -3.34
C ARG A 159 -11.42 -17.75 -2.25
N THR A 160 -11.07 -17.35 -1.02
CA THR A 160 -11.00 -18.29 0.11
C THR A 160 -12.30 -18.41 0.89
N GLY A 161 -13.19 -17.40 0.80
CA GLY A 161 -14.37 -17.30 1.65
C GLY A 161 -14.07 -16.72 3.04
N GLU A 162 -12.84 -16.29 3.31
CA GLU A 162 -12.45 -15.61 4.54
C GLU A 162 -12.53 -14.09 4.35
N PHE A 163 -13.14 -13.41 5.33
CA PHE A 163 -13.38 -11.97 5.23
C PHE A 163 -12.79 -11.23 6.42
N GLU A 164 -12.28 -10.03 6.14
CA GLU A 164 -11.85 -9.08 7.15
C GLU A 164 -12.55 -7.73 6.93
N GLU A 165 -12.75 -6.97 7.99
CA GLU A 165 -13.34 -5.65 7.94
C GLU A 165 -12.36 -4.61 8.49
N TYR A 166 -12.21 -3.53 7.74
CA TYR A 166 -11.34 -2.42 8.11
C TYR A 166 -12.20 -1.17 8.32
N PRO A 167 -12.06 -0.47 9.46
CA PRO A 167 -12.73 0.80 9.69
C PRO A 167 -12.09 1.89 8.84
N VAL A 168 -12.84 2.42 7.88
CA VAL A 168 -12.39 3.50 6.99
C VAL A 168 -13.49 4.54 6.82
N GLN A 169 -13.12 5.78 6.54
CA GLN A 169 -14.05 6.91 6.36
C GLN A 169 -14.15 7.35 4.90
N ALA A 170 -13.27 6.84 4.02
CA ALA A 170 -13.31 7.08 2.57
C ALA A 170 -12.78 5.88 1.82
N VAL A 171 -13.32 5.62 0.63
CA VAL A 171 -12.86 4.57 -0.28
C VAL A 171 -12.65 5.16 -1.67
N TYR A 172 -11.46 4.93 -2.23
CA TYR A 172 -11.09 5.37 -3.57
C TYR A 172 -10.94 4.16 -4.50
N HIS A 173 -11.63 4.23 -5.64
CA HIS A 173 -11.64 3.16 -6.62
C HIS A 173 -10.55 3.43 -7.68
N ALA A 174 -9.44 2.70 -7.62
CA ALA A 174 -8.28 2.90 -8.48
C ALA A 174 -7.86 1.59 -9.18
N ILE A 175 -8.81 0.96 -9.89
CA ILE A 175 -8.67 -0.36 -10.52
C ILE A 175 -8.24 -0.33 -12.00
N GLY A 176 -7.85 0.84 -12.50
CA GLY A 176 -7.47 1.06 -13.90
C GLY A 176 -8.65 1.45 -14.79
N TYR A 177 -8.34 1.72 -16.05
CA TYR A 177 -9.33 2.03 -17.08
C TYR A 177 -9.81 0.73 -17.77
N LYS A 178 -11.05 0.74 -18.24
CA LYS A 178 -11.60 -0.30 -19.11
C LYS A 178 -11.49 0.13 -20.56
#